data_21e49575d915872f80fce7586179e603
#
_entry.id   21e49575d915872f80fce7586179e603
#
_cell.length_a   1.000
_cell.length_b   1.000
_cell.length_c   1.000
_cell.angle_alpha   90.00
_cell.angle_beta   90.00
_cell.angle_gamma   90.00
#
_symmetry.space_group_name_H-M   'P 1'
#
loop_
_entity.id
_entity.type
_entity.pdbx_description
1 polymer ?
#
loop_
_entity_poly.entity_id
_entity_poly.type
_entity_poly.pdbx_seq_one_letter_code
_entity_poly.pdbx_strand_id
1 'polypeptide(L)'
;MGIDNPKGKNNFWYKVLYDIDENGYYSKESSILSISAEGWENSGGDISLCDLNNNGILDMVLLCTDKPTTAGRAYRWYYVAYDLKPDGHYNSLSSLNTLDELGFFYDGAGIDICDINKNGTPDLLMMVYDAPEGENSFRYQIAFDLQSNGNYLSLSPVYEVPGLGHDGDGAGVAVGDIDNNGTLDILFMALDAPSGKDKFVYEILPDIDKYGNSYAKPIYTPRFPDSLSPCDTGQGAACCLYDLDNNGFLDAIFVAIENIKGKSNSWKYVTGHNLNKQGVPMCWR
;
A
#
# COMPACT_ATOMS: atom_id res chain seq x y z
N MET A 1 -7.19 5.38 -2.90
CA MET A 1 -6.61 6.74 -3.00
C MET A 1 -6.05 6.96 -4.40
N GLY A 2 -5.95 8.19 -4.88
CA GLY A 2 -5.24 8.57 -6.10
C GLY A 2 -4.46 9.85 -5.88
N ILE A 3 -3.39 10.03 -6.62
CA ILE A 3 -2.61 11.26 -6.62
C ILE A 3 -2.82 11.93 -7.96
N ASP A 4 -3.22 13.20 -7.92
CA ASP A 4 -3.31 14.04 -9.09
C ASP A 4 -1.94 14.63 -9.38
N ASN A 5 -1.46 14.45 -10.60
CA ASN A 5 -0.13 14.89 -11.03
C ASN A 5 -0.23 15.99 -12.10
N PRO A 6 -0.87 17.14 -11.79
CA PRO A 6 -0.80 18.30 -12.66
C PRO A 6 0.59 18.94 -12.55
N LYS A 7 1.00 19.68 -13.56
CA LYS A 7 2.16 20.58 -13.42
C LYS A 7 1.89 21.60 -12.32
N GLY A 8 2.45 21.38 -11.15
CA GLY A 8 2.26 22.24 -9.98
C GLY A 8 2.10 21.45 -8.68
N LYS A 9 1.30 21.97 -7.74
CA LYS A 9 1.02 21.27 -6.48
C LYS A 9 0.15 20.06 -6.72
N ASN A 10 0.59 18.93 -6.22
CA ASN A 10 -0.15 17.68 -6.26
C ASN A 10 -1.23 17.65 -5.16
N ASN A 11 -2.26 16.85 -5.38
CA ASN A 11 -3.29 16.57 -4.40
C ASN A 11 -3.48 15.06 -4.26
N PHE A 12 -3.68 14.62 -3.02
CA PHE A 12 -4.26 13.32 -2.77
C PHE A 12 -5.78 13.41 -2.97
N TRP A 13 -6.32 12.44 -3.67
CA TRP A 13 -7.76 12.25 -3.81
C TRP A 13 -8.12 10.91 -3.21
N TYR A 14 -9.11 10.87 -2.36
CA TYR A 14 -9.58 9.64 -1.73
C TYR A 14 -11.08 9.59 -1.62
N LYS A 15 -11.59 8.40 -1.45
CA LYS A 15 -12.98 8.09 -1.20
C LYS A 15 -13.03 6.98 -0.16
N VAL A 16 -13.98 7.06 0.74
CA VAL A 16 -14.24 6.02 1.74
C VAL A 16 -15.41 5.18 1.27
N LEU A 17 -15.24 3.89 1.25
CA LEU A 17 -16.29 2.89 1.02
C LEU A 17 -16.65 2.29 2.37
N TYR A 18 -17.93 2.25 2.70
CA TYR A 18 -18.42 1.84 4.02
C TYR A 18 -19.10 0.49 3.94
N ASP A 19 -19.00 -0.25 5.04
CA ASP A 19 -19.69 -1.52 5.24
C ASP A 19 -19.40 -2.53 4.12
N ILE A 20 -18.12 -2.76 3.86
CA ILE A 20 -17.70 -3.78 2.90
C ILE A 20 -18.08 -5.14 3.46
N ASP A 21 -18.90 -5.90 2.72
CA ASP A 21 -19.32 -7.23 3.10
C ASP A 21 -18.31 -8.32 2.69
N GLU A 22 -18.60 -9.56 3.12
CA GLU A 22 -17.78 -10.74 2.79
C GLU A 22 -17.63 -11.03 1.29
N ASN A 23 -18.45 -10.39 0.43
CA ASN A 23 -18.38 -10.51 -1.02
C ASN A 23 -17.63 -9.32 -1.65
N GLY A 24 -17.14 -8.38 -0.83
CA GLY A 24 -16.47 -7.17 -1.27
C GLY A 24 -17.41 -6.04 -1.69
N TYR A 25 -18.75 -6.18 -1.58
CA TYR A 25 -19.68 -5.10 -1.86
C TYR A 25 -19.75 -4.11 -0.72
N TYR A 26 -19.88 -2.83 -1.04
CA TYR A 26 -20.05 -1.77 -0.04
C TYR A 26 -21.48 -1.19 -0.08
N SER A 27 -21.96 -0.73 1.07
CA SER A 27 -23.32 -0.21 1.21
C SER A 27 -23.42 1.28 0.87
N LYS A 28 -22.36 2.04 1.07
CA LYS A 28 -22.31 3.50 0.95
C LYS A 28 -20.91 3.96 0.56
N GLU A 29 -20.81 5.14 -0.06
CA GLU A 29 -19.55 5.80 -0.35
C GLU A 29 -19.57 7.28 0.07
N SER A 30 -18.41 7.84 0.39
CA SER A 30 -18.26 9.28 0.60
C SER A 30 -18.25 10.03 -0.74
N SER A 31 -18.35 11.35 -0.70
CA SER A 31 -17.89 12.19 -1.79
C SER A 31 -16.38 11.96 -2.03
N ILE A 32 -15.87 12.39 -3.18
CA ILE A 32 -14.42 12.47 -3.40
C ILE A 32 -13.89 13.62 -2.55
N LEU A 33 -12.89 13.32 -1.74
CA LEU A 33 -12.21 14.23 -0.84
C LEU A 33 -10.78 14.45 -1.31
N SER A 34 -10.15 15.57 -0.92
CA SER A 34 -8.78 15.88 -1.29
C SER A 34 -7.99 16.49 -0.16
N ILE A 35 -6.69 16.18 -0.15
CA ILE A 35 -5.69 16.78 0.72
C ILE A 35 -4.58 17.31 -0.17
N SER A 36 -4.15 18.57 0.05
CA SER A 36 -3.00 19.11 -0.67
C SER A 36 -1.75 18.31 -0.31
N ALA A 37 -1.09 17.77 -1.32
CA ALA A 37 0.17 17.06 -1.18
C ALA A 37 1.36 18.01 -1.43
N GLU A 38 2.51 17.65 -0.90
CA GLU A 38 3.79 18.26 -1.28
C GLU A 38 4.36 17.50 -2.50
N GLY A 39 5.35 18.12 -3.17
CA GLY A 39 6.01 17.54 -4.33
C GLY A 39 5.46 18.01 -5.67
N TRP A 40 6.21 17.72 -6.74
CA TRP A 40 5.96 18.29 -8.08
C TRP A 40 5.60 17.25 -9.12
N GLU A 41 6.06 16.02 -8.96
CA GLU A 41 5.84 14.92 -9.91
C GLU A 41 5.80 13.60 -9.14
N ASN A 42 4.73 13.39 -8.36
CA ASN A 42 4.59 12.20 -7.54
C ASN A 42 4.53 10.93 -8.40
N SER A 43 5.30 9.93 -7.97
CA SER A 43 5.38 8.64 -8.65
C SER A 43 4.52 7.58 -8.00
N GLY A 44 4.06 7.82 -6.76
CA GLY A 44 3.24 6.87 -6.05
C GLY A 44 2.79 7.39 -4.70
N GLY A 45 1.79 6.75 -4.14
CA GLY A 45 1.32 7.01 -2.79
C GLY A 45 0.27 6.02 -2.36
N ASP A 46 0.14 5.89 -1.06
CA ASP A 46 -0.77 4.94 -0.43
C ASP A 46 -1.29 5.48 0.89
N ILE A 47 -2.30 4.82 1.44
CA ILE A 47 -2.89 5.16 2.74
C ILE A 47 -3.05 3.92 3.59
N SER A 48 -2.83 4.07 4.90
CA SER A 48 -3.20 3.09 5.89
C SER A 48 -3.93 3.75 7.05
N LEU A 49 -4.73 2.98 7.78
CA LEU A 49 -5.59 3.45 8.87
C LEU A 49 -5.19 2.82 10.19
N CYS A 50 -5.08 3.63 11.24
CA CYS A 50 -4.92 3.16 12.62
C CYS A 50 -5.46 4.21 13.58
N ASP A 51 -5.75 3.82 14.81
CA ASP A 51 -5.99 4.76 15.93
C ASP A 51 -4.64 5.07 16.58
N LEU A 52 -3.91 6.04 16.02
CA LEU A 52 -2.54 6.35 16.42
C LEU A 52 -2.45 7.01 17.80
N ASN A 53 -3.48 7.76 18.16
CA ASN A 53 -3.51 8.50 19.42
C ASN A 53 -4.32 7.79 20.53
N ASN A 54 -4.83 6.58 20.27
CA ASN A 54 -5.62 5.74 21.17
C ASN A 54 -6.87 6.45 21.74
N ASN A 55 -7.56 7.24 20.90
CA ASN A 55 -8.79 7.93 21.29
C ASN A 55 -10.07 7.21 20.83
N GLY A 56 -9.94 6.06 20.16
CA GLY A 56 -11.05 5.26 19.64
C GLY A 56 -11.54 5.70 18.26
N ILE A 57 -10.85 6.64 17.61
CA ILE A 57 -11.18 7.14 16.26
C ILE A 57 -10.00 6.83 15.35
N LEU A 58 -10.26 6.31 14.16
CA LEU A 58 -9.21 6.01 13.19
C LEU A 58 -8.55 7.29 12.67
N ASP A 59 -7.24 7.25 12.57
CA ASP A 59 -6.41 8.22 11.88
C ASP A 59 -5.99 7.63 10.52
N MET A 60 -5.66 8.48 9.58
CA MET A 60 -5.24 8.10 8.23
C MET A 60 -3.80 8.57 8.00
N VAL A 61 -2.90 7.64 7.73
CA VAL A 61 -1.52 7.95 7.30
C VAL A 61 -1.46 7.91 5.79
N LEU A 62 -0.95 8.99 5.19
CA LEU A 62 -0.85 9.16 3.74
C LEU A 62 0.62 9.23 3.35
N LEU A 63 1.09 8.26 2.57
CA LEU A 63 2.43 8.27 1.99
C LEU A 63 2.41 8.94 0.62
N CYS A 64 3.47 9.65 0.31
CA CYS A 64 3.74 10.22 -1.01
C CYS A 64 5.22 10.04 -1.36
N THR A 65 5.47 9.71 -2.61
CA THR A 65 6.82 9.66 -3.18
C THR A 65 6.92 10.62 -4.34
N ASP A 66 8.05 11.30 -4.47
CA ASP A 66 8.32 12.21 -5.58
C ASP A 66 9.27 11.56 -6.59
N LYS A 67 9.09 11.88 -7.86
CA LYS A 67 10.05 11.46 -8.88
C LYS A 67 11.43 12.02 -8.58
N PRO A 68 12.49 11.25 -8.85
CA PRO A 68 13.82 11.74 -8.65
C PRO A 68 14.05 13.00 -9.52
N THR A 69 14.58 14.01 -8.88
CA THR A 69 15.11 15.18 -9.61
C THR A 69 16.23 14.76 -10.55
N THR A 70 16.71 15.65 -11.40
CA THR A 70 17.88 15.42 -12.27
C THR A 70 19.12 14.88 -11.54
N ALA A 71 19.14 14.89 -10.20
CA ALA A 71 20.17 14.29 -9.36
C ALA A 71 19.90 12.81 -8.98
N GLY A 72 18.81 12.21 -9.46
CA GLY A 72 18.49 10.80 -9.23
C GLY A 72 17.94 10.48 -7.83
N ARG A 73 17.55 11.47 -7.04
CA ARG A 73 17.08 11.28 -5.67
C ARG A 73 15.57 11.43 -5.60
N ALA A 74 14.89 10.40 -5.13
CA ALA A 74 13.47 10.44 -4.83
C ALA A 74 13.25 10.67 -3.34
N TYR A 75 12.28 11.48 -3.01
CA TYR A 75 11.93 11.77 -1.61
C TYR A 75 10.67 11.02 -1.26
N ARG A 76 10.56 10.66 0.02
CA ARG A 76 9.35 10.12 0.64
C ARG A 76 8.93 11.03 1.76
N TRP A 77 7.65 11.22 1.87
CA TRP A 77 7.06 11.91 2.99
C TRP A 77 5.68 11.37 3.31
N TYR A 78 5.26 11.59 4.53
CA TYR A 78 3.92 11.22 4.95
C TYR A 78 3.30 12.29 5.85
N TYR A 79 1.98 12.25 5.89
CA TYR A 79 1.14 13.00 6.80
C TYR A 79 0.28 12.05 7.61
N VAL A 80 -0.14 12.51 8.79
CA VAL A 80 -1.21 11.88 9.57
C VAL A 80 -2.41 12.83 9.56
N ALA A 81 -3.53 12.36 9.04
CA ALA A 81 -4.82 13.04 9.11
C ALA A 81 -5.60 12.43 10.28
N TYR A 82 -5.73 13.20 11.36
CA TYR A 82 -6.29 12.75 12.62
C TYR A 82 -7.81 12.76 12.63
N ASP A 83 -8.38 11.77 13.35
CA ASP A 83 -9.79 11.64 13.66
C ASP A 83 -10.67 11.63 12.41
N LEU A 84 -10.61 10.54 11.66
CA LEU A 84 -11.42 10.34 10.46
C LEU A 84 -12.91 10.28 10.83
N LYS A 85 -13.69 11.18 10.29
CA LYS A 85 -15.13 11.29 10.55
C LYS A 85 -15.95 10.33 9.70
N PRO A 86 -17.20 10.05 10.09
CA PRO A 86 -18.10 9.18 9.32
C PRO A 86 -18.46 9.68 7.91
N ASP A 87 -18.12 10.91 7.57
CA ASP A 87 -18.29 11.48 6.22
C ASP A 87 -16.99 11.42 5.39
N GLY A 88 -15.91 10.90 5.97
CA GLY A 88 -14.61 10.77 5.37
C GLY A 88 -13.67 11.97 5.59
N HIS A 89 -14.15 13.09 6.16
CA HIS A 89 -13.28 14.19 6.53
C HIS A 89 -12.45 13.84 7.78
N TYR A 90 -11.37 14.55 8.00
CA TYR A 90 -10.52 14.44 9.19
C TYR A 90 -10.58 15.72 10.02
N ASN A 91 -10.11 15.66 11.26
CA ASN A 91 -10.16 16.79 12.19
C ASN A 91 -8.96 17.73 12.02
N SER A 92 -7.76 17.17 11.94
CA SER A 92 -6.51 17.94 11.79
C SER A 92 -5.47 17.15 10.99
N LEU A 93 -4.47 17.85 10.47
CA LEU A 93 -3.36 17.27 9.72
C LEU A 93 -2.05 17.50 10.50
N SER A 94 -1.19 16.49 10.57
CA SER A 94 0.16 16.63 11.12
C SER A 94 1.02 17.59 10.28
N SER A 95 2.16 18.00 10.82
CA SER A 95 3.25 18.49 9.98
C SER A 95 3.76 17.39 9.03
N LEU A 96 4.42 17.81 7.97
CA LEU A 96 5.06 16.93 7.02
C LEU A 96 6.22 16.17 7.69
N ASN A 97 6.22 14.86 7.56
CA ASN A 97 7.33 14.01 7.95
C ASN A 97 8.11 13.60 6.69
N THR A 98 9.38 13.96 6.62
CA THR A 98 10.27 13.64 5.49
C THR A 98 11.16 12.46 5.87
N LEU A 99 11.33 11.54 4.95
CA LEU A 99 12.14 10.34 5.10
C LEU A 99 13.24 10.31 4.06
N ASP A 100 14.34 9.62 4.40
CA ASP A 100 15.42 9.37 3.46
C ASP A 100 14.99 8.47 2.30
N GLU A 101 15.77 8.45 1.26
CA GLU A 101 15.52 7.71 0.02
C GLU A 101 15.57 6.18 0.22
N LEU A 102 14.71 5.44 -0.50
CA LEU A 102 14.80 3.97 -0.61
C LEU A 102 15.37 3.48 -1.95
N GLY A 103 15.48 4.34 -2.96
CA GLY A 103 15.94 3.95 -4.30
C GLY A 103 16.00 5.14 -5.27
N PHE A 104 16.23 4.86 -6.54
CA PHE A 104 16.45 5.90 -7.57
C PHE A 104 15.23 6.17 -8.45
N PHE A 105 14.41 5.17 -8.73
CA PHE A 105 13.24 5.27 -9.60
C PHE A 105 12.09 4.51 -8.95
N TYR A 106 10.99 5.20 -8.66
CA TYR A 106 9.81 4.58 -8.07
C TYR A 106 8.67 4.57 -9.07
N ASP A 107 8.15 3.37 -9.36
CA ASP A 107 6.94 3.18 -10.15
C ASP A 107 5.74 2.80 -9.28
N GLY A 108 5.93 2.79 -7.97
CA GLY A 108 4.88 2.55 -6.99
C GLY A 108 5.40 2.67 -5.57
N ALA A 109 4.48 2.88 -4.66
CA ALA A 109 4.78 2.92 -3.23
C ALA A 109 3.58 2.38 -2.44
N GLY A 110 3.86 1.79 -1.29
CA GLY A 110 2.85 1.27 -0.38
C GLY A 110 3.21 1.52 1.07
N ILE A 111 2.20 1.56 1.92
CA ILE A 111 2.36 1.60 3.39
C ILE A 111 1.39 0.65 4.08
N ASP A 112 1.83 0.16 5.22
CA ASP A 112 0.92 -0.47 6.18
C ASP A 112 1.36 -0.18 7.61
N ILE A 113 0.42 -0.28 8.55
CA ILE A 113 0.64 0.04 9.96
C ILE A 113 0.23 -1.14 10.82
N CYS A 114 1.20 -1.68 11.56
CA CYS A 114 0.96 -2.69 12.57
C CYS A 114 2.06 -2.67 13.63
N ASP A 115 1.86 -3.33 14.75
CA ASP A 115 2.87 -3.51 15.80
C ASP A 115 3.81 -4.67 15.42
N ILE A 116 4.82 -4.39 14.59
CA ILE A 116 5.76 -5.39 14.04
C ILE A 116 6.64 -5.98 15.14
N ASN A 117 7.08 -5.15 16.06
CA ASN A 117 7.98 -5.56 17.13
C ASN A 117 7.23 -6.08 18.39
N LYS A 118 5.90 -6.06 18.39
CA LYS A 118 5.00 -6.54 19.44
C LYS A 118 5.22 -5.85 20.80
N ASN A 119 5.48 -4.55 20.77
CA ASN A 119 5.69 -3.74 21.98
C ASN A 119 4.45 -2.91 22.40
N GLY A 120 3.36 -2.99 21.63
CA GLY A 120 2.11 -2.28 21.88
C GLY A 120 2.02 -0.91 21.23
N THR A 121 3.04 -0.50 20.46
CA THR A 121 3.04 0.76 19.71
C THR A 121 3.03 0.44 18.21
N PRO A 122 2.20 1.10 17.38
CA PRO A 122 2.18 0.83 15.95
C PRO A 122 3.48 1.25 15.27
N ASP A 123 3.92 0.45 14.30
CA ASP A 123 5.04 0.72 13.43
C ASP A 123 4.52 1.02 12.02
N LEU A 124 5.22 1.86 11.26
CA LEU A 124 4.89 2.20 9.88
C LEU A 124 5.85 1.49 8.93
N LEU A 125 5.38 0.48 8.23
CA LEU A 125 6.10 -0.14 7.12
C LEU A 125 5.88 0.70 5.87
N MET A 126 6.95 1.06 5.19
CA MET A 126 6.94 1.79 3.94
C MET A 126 7.69 1.02 2.88
N MET A 127 7.10 0.88 1.72
CA MET A 127 7.67 0.16 0.58
C MET A 127 7.69 1.06 -0.63
N VAL A 128 8.71 0.90 -1.47
CA VAL A 128 8.78 1.42 -2.83
C VAL A 128 9.10 0.29 -3.79
N TYR A 129 8.53 0.39 -4.97
CA TYR A 129 8.81 -0.51 -6.07
C TYR A 129 9.79 0.18 -7.01
N ASP A 130 11.02 -0.31 -7.03
CA ASP A 130 12.12 0.23 -7.82
C ASP A 130 12.22 -0.55 -9.12
N ALA A 131 11.99 0.13 -10.24
CA ALA A 131 11.99 -0.47 -11.58
C ALA A 131 13.18 0.06 -12.41
N PRO A 132 14.42 -0.33 -12.08
CA PRO A 132 15.54 -0.08 -12.98
C PRO A 132 15.35 -0.89 -14.26
N GLU A 133 15.92 -0.43 -15.38
CA GLU A 133 15.92 -1.23 -16.61
C GLU A 133 16.47 -2.63 -16.33
N GLY A 134 15.57 -3.64 -16.30
CA GLY A 134 15.91 -5.04 -16.12
C GLY A 134 15.17 -5.73 -14.99
N GLU A 135 15.73 -5.79 -13.81
CA GLU A 135 15.14 -6.48 -12.66
C GLU A 135 14.54 -5.48 -11.67
N ASN A 136 13.25 -5.59 -11.42
CA ASN A 136 12.56 -4.79 -10.42
C ASN A 136 12.81 -5.35 -9.01
N SER A 137 12.76 -4.47 -8.01
CA SER A 137 12.83 -4.89 -6.61
C SER A 137 11.83 -4.13 -5.74
N PHE A 138 11.35 -4.79 -4.69
CA PHE A 138 10.69 -4.12 -3.59
C PHE A 138 11.74 -3.73 -2.55
N ARG A 139 11.76 -2.45 -2.20
CA ARG A 139 12.57 -1.95 -1.09
C ARG A 139 11.66 -1.44 -0.01
N TYR A 140 11.88 -1.88 1.21
CA TYR A 140 11.07 -1.44 2.33
C TYR A 140 11.90 -1.04 3.54
N GLN A 141 11.30 -0.26 4.39
CA GLN A 141 11.85 0.22 5.63
C GLN A 141 10.72 0.40 6.65
N ILE A 142 11.03 0.20 7.91
CA ILE A 142 10.07 0.32 9.00
C ILE A 142 10.46 1.49 9.88
N ALA A 143 9.53 2.42 10.08
CA ALA A 143 9.61 3.44 11.09
C ALA A 143 8.96 2.91 12.37
N PHE A 144 9.79 2.56 13.34
CA PHE A 144 9.35 1.97 14.60
C PHE A 144 8.78 2.98 15.56
N ASP A 145 7.77 2.54 16.30
CA ASP A 145 7.13 3.27 17.38
C ASP A 145 6.59 4.62 16.92
N LEU A 146 5.62 4.57 16.01
CA LEU A 146 4.94 5.76 15.49
C LEU A 146 4.17 6.46 16.62
N GLN A 147 4.56 7.69 16.88
CA GLN A 147 4.02 8.49 17.98
C GLN A 147 2.72 9.19 17.59
N SER A 148 1.91 9.54 18.57
CA SER A 148 0.64 10.26 18.36
C SER A 148 0.76 11.60 17.62
N ASN A 149 1.95 12.18 17.51
CA ASN A 149 2.22 13.39 16.72
C ASN A 149 2.69 13.09 15.28
N GLY A 150 2.75 11.80 14.90
CA GLY A 150 3.19 11.34 13.60
C GLY A 150 4.71 11.12 13.46
N ASN A 151 5.53 11.42 14.49
CA ASN A 151 6.96 11.09 14.50
C ASN A 151 7.17 9.61 14.81
N TYR A 152 8.35 9.09 14.56
CA TYR A 152 8.80 7.74 14.92
C TYR A 152 10.07 7.79 15.78
N LEU A 153 10.37 6.70 16.49
CA LEU A 153 11.55 6.65 17.35
C LEU A 153 12.80 6.18 16.62
N SER A 154 12.69 5.24 15.71
CA SER A 154 13.84 4.70 14.97
C SER A 154 13.44 4.15 13.61
N LEU A 155 14.44 3.97 12.72
CA LEU A 155 14.27 3.34 11.42
C LEU A 155 15.00 2.00 11.37
N SER A 156 14.41 1.02 10.70
CA SER A 156 15.12 -0.20 10.32
C SER A 156 16.20 0.10 9.28
N PRO A 157 17.12 -0.84 9.00
CA PRO A 157 17.82 -0.86 7.72
C PRO A 157 16.82 -0.87 6.55
N VAL A 158 17.31 -0.52 5.38
CA VAL A 158 16.57 -0.77 4.13
C VAL A 158 16.73 -2.24 3.77
N TYR A 159 15.60 -2.91 3.56
CA TYR A 159 15.54 -4.28 3.07
C TYR A 159 15.18 -4.28 1.60
N GLU A 160 15.69 -5.25 0.87
CA GLU A 160 15.40 -5.43 -0.56
C GLU A 160 14.94 -6.86 -0.82
N VAL A 161 13.86 -6.98 -1.57
CA VAL A 161 13.28 -8.24 -2.02
C VAL A 161 13.22 -8.20 -3.54
N PRO A 162 13.69 -9.24 -4.27
CA PRO A 162 13.55 -9.31 -5.71
C PRO A 162 12.09 -9.10 -6.12
N GLY A 163 11.83 -8.17 -7.01
CA GLY A 163 10.48 -7.83 -7.44
C GLY A 163 9.94 -8.76 -8.52
N LEU A 164 8.64 -8.63 -8.76
CA LEU A 164 7.91 -9.38 -9.78
C LEU A 164 7.60 -8.46 -10.97
N GLY A 165 7.71 -8.99 -12.19
CA GLY A 165 7.36 -8.24 -13.40
C GLY A 165 8.50 -7.40 -13.96
N HIS A 166 8.24 -6.74 -15.07
CA HIS A 166 9.25 -5.99 -15.82
C HIS A 166 8.92 -4.52 -16.02
N ASP A 167 7.66 -4.13 -15.99
CA ASP A 167 7.20 -2.76 -16.22
C ASP A 167 6.02 -2.51 -15.27
N GLY A 168 6.29 -2.11 -14.03
CA GLY A 168 5.24 -1.88 -13.03
C GLY A 168 4.77 -0.43 -13.02
N ASP A 169 3.46 -0.22 -12.99
CA ASP A 169 2.83 1.10 -12.92
C ASP A 169 2.14 1.37 -11.57
N GLY A 170 2.40 0.52 -10.59
CA GLY A 170 1.86 0.68 -9.24
C GLY A 170 2.22 -0.49 -8.34
N ALA A 171 2.22 -0.26 -7.06
CA ALA A 171 2.55 -1.26 -6.06
C ALA A 171 1.79 -1.02 -4.75
N GLY A 172 1.69 -2.06 -3.94
CA GLY A 172 1.11 -2.02 -2.60
C GLY A 172 1.80 -2.99 -1.67
N VAL A 173 1.63 -2.78 -0.38
CA VAL A 173 2.15 -3.64 0.68
C VAL A 173 1.11 -3.83 1.77
N ALA A 174 1.09 -5.00 2.37
CA ALA A 174 0.27 -5.28 3.54
C ALA A 174 1.00 -6.23 4.50
N VAL A 175 0.74 -6.12 5.78
CA VAL A 175 1.37 -6.92 6.83
C VAL A 175 0.30 -7.68 7.61
N GLY A 176 0.52 -8.96 7.85
CA GLY A 176 -0.39 -9.80 8.63
C GLY A 176 0.17 -11.19 8.85
N ASP A 177 -0.39 -11.91 9.80
CA ASP A 177 -0.10 -13.34 10.03
C ASP A 177 -0.92 -14.18 9.03
N ILE A 178 -0.38 -14.36 7.82
CA ILE A 178 -1.12 -14.95 6.69
C ILE A 178 -1.34 -16.46 6.90
N ASP A 179 -0.40 -17.14 7.54
CA ASP A 179 -0.49 -18.59 7.74
C ASP A 179 -0.94 -18.99 9.14
N ASN A 180 -1.33 -18.02 9.98
CA ASN A 180 -1.80 -18.20 11.35
C ASN A 180 -0.77 -18.93 12.26
N ASN A 181 0.53 -18.67 12.06
CA ASN A 181 1.59 -19.26 12.86
C ASN A 181 2.02 -18.39 14.06
N GLY A 182 1.46 -17.19 14.18
CA GLY A 182 1.76 -16.21 15.23
C GLY A 182 2.91 -15.26 14.88
N THR A 183 3.46 -15.35 13.66
CA THR A 183 4.50 -14.47 13.14
C THR A 183 3.92 -13.63 12.00
N LEU A 184 4.36 -12.40 11.85
CA LEU A 184 3.88 -11.54 10.77
C LEU A 184 4.59 -11.85 9.45
N ASP A 185 3.83 -11.74 8.37
CA ASP A 185 4.30 -11.85 7.00
C ASP A 185 4.10 -10.51 6.28
N ILE A 186 4.84 -10.26 5.21
CA ILE A 186 4.63 -9.11 4.34
C ILE A 186 4.16 -9.60 2.97
N LEU A 187 3.02 -9.09 2.53
CA LEU A 187 2.52 -9.25 1.16
C LEU A 187 2.96 -8.04 0.35
N PHE A 188 3.74 -8.25 -0.69
CA PHE A 188 4.09 -7.25 -1.71
C PHE A 188 3.28 -7.50 -2.96
N MET A 189 2.74 -6.44 -3.54
CA MET A 189 1.97 -6.49 -4.77
C MET A 189 2.50 -5.46 -5.75
N ALA A 190 2.56 -5.83 -7.02
CA ALA A 190 2.81 -4.92 -8.13
C ALA A 190 1.77 -5.10 -9.23
N LEU A 191 1.52 -4.03 -9.96
CA LEU A 191 0.77 -4.06 -11.19
C LEU A 191 1.76 -4.19 -12.34
N ASP A 192 1.86 -5.39 -12.90
CA ASP A 192 2.74 -5.69 -14.02
C ASP A 192 2.03 -5.27 -15.32
N ALA A 193 2.58 -4.28 -16.00
CA ALA A 193 2.03 -3.67 -17.21
C ALA A 193 2.78 -4.14 -18.49
N PRO A 194 2.76 -5.44 -18.83
CA PRO A 194 3.26 -5.86 -20.13
C PRO A 194 2.39 -5.27 -21.23
N SER A 195 2.95 -5.01 -22.40
CA SER A 195 2.18 -4.51 -23.53
C SER A 195 0.94 -5.38 -23.78
N GLY A 196 -0.24 -4.88 -23.42
CA GLY A 196 -1.52 -5.58 -23.55
C GLY A 196 -2.40 -5.46 -22.32
N LYS A 197 -2.47 -6.48 -21.49
CA LYS A 197 -3.32 -6.50 -20.28
C LYS A 197 -2.47 -6.45 -19.04
N ASP A 198 -2.71 -5.47 -18.20
CA ASP A 198 -2.08 -5.36 -16.89
C ASP A 198 -2.53 -6.50 -15.98
N LYS A 199 -1.63 -6.96 -15.15
CA LYS A 199 -1.87 -8.07 -14.22
C LYS A 199 -1.40 -7.70 -12.84
N PHE A 200 -2.18 -8.05 -11.82
CA PHE A 200 -1.65 -8.11 -10.48
C PHE A 200 -0.68 -9.28 -10.35
N VAL A 201 0.46 -8.99 -9.78
CA VAL A 201 1.42 -9.99 -9.32
C VAL A 201 1.73 -9.71 -7.86
N TYR A 202 1.86 -10.73 -7.05
CA TYR A 202 2.19 -10.55 -5.65
C TYR A 202 3.07 -11.68 -5.12
N GLU A 203 3.81 -11.38 -4.08
CA GLU A 203 4.64 -12.34 -3.35
C GLU A 203 4.50 -12.10 -1.85
N ILE A 204 4.82 -13.11 -1.07
CA ILE A 204 4.81 -13.05 0.38
C ILE A 204 6.21 -13.29 0.88
N LEU A 205 6.69 -12.37 1.72
CA LEU A 205 7.87 -12.54 2.53
C LEU A 205 7.43 -13.07 3.89
N PRO A 206 7.63 -14.37 4.18
CA PRO A 206 7.09 -14.96 5.38
C PRO A 206 7.97 -14.70 6.61
N ASP A 207 7.36 -14.78 7.78
CA ASP A 207 8.02 -14.85 9.08
C ASP A 207 9.01 -13.71 9.34
N ILE A 208 8.55 -12.46 9.30
CA ILE A 208 9.42 -11.32 9.66
C ILE A 208 9.69 -11.30 11.16
N ASP A 209 10.93 -11.02 11.52
CA ASP A 209 11.32 -10.83 12.92
C ASP A 209 10.93 -9.43 13.43
N LYS A 210 11.14 -9.19 14.70
CA LYS A 210 10.84 -7.89 15.36
C LYS A 210 11.61 -6.68 14.79
N TYR A 211 12.57 -6.90 13.93
CA TYR A 211 13.31 -5.86 13.21
C TYR A 211 12.79 -5.68 11.78
N GLY A 212 11.81 -6.51 11.38
CA GLY A 212 11.21 -6.52 10.06
C GLY A 212 11.99 -7.30 9.00
N ASN A 213 12.99 -8.09 9.40
CA ASN A 213 13.76 -8.92 8.48
C ASN A 213 13.18 -10.34 8.43
N SER A 214 13.17 -10.95 7.24
CA SER A 214 12.89 -12.38 7.11
C SER A 214 14.13 -13.12 6.61
N TYR A 215 14.33 -14.31 7.15
CA TYR A 215 15.38 -15.23 6.71
C TYR A 215 14.84 -16.28 5.73
N ALA A 216 13.54 -16.28 5.47
CA ALA A 216 12.91 -17.14 4.51
C ALA A 216 13.02 -16.55 3.09
N LYS A 217 12.83 -17.41 2.10
CA LYS A 217 12.72 -16.94 0.72
C LYS A 217 11.30 -16.47 0.45
N PRO A 218 11.12 -15.42 -0.35
CA PRO A 218 9.79 -15.01 -0.78
C PRO A 218 9.03 -16.17 -1.43
N ILE A 219 7.75 -16.26 -1.13
CA ILE A 219 6.83 -17.22 -1.74
C ILE A 219 6.15 -16.51 -2.90
N TYR A 220 6.52 -16.93 -4.11
CA TYR A 220 5.87 -16.44 -5.31
C TYR A 220 4.50 -17.09 -5.47
N THR A 221 3.48 -16.28 -5.54
CA THR A 221 2.12 -16.80 -5.76
C THR A 221 1.83 -16.95 -7.25
N PRO A 222 0.97 -17.90 -7.63
CA PRO A 222 0.55 -18.02 -9.01
C PRO A 222 -0.15 -16.71 -9.45
N ARG A 223 0.06 -16.34 -10.70
CA ARG A 223 -0.57 -15.17 -11.32
C ARG A 223 -2.08 -15.19 -11.12
N PHE A 224 -2.64 -14.01 -10.92
CA PHE A 224 -4.09 -13.81 -10.99
C PHE A 224 -4.68 -14.49 -12.23
N PRO A 225 -5.88 -15.06 -12.13
CA PRO A 225 -6.60 -15.53 -13.31
C PRO A 225 -6.72 -14.40 -14.34
N ASP A 226 -6.46 -14.69 -15.61
CA ASP A 226 -6.56 -13.69 -16.69
C ASP A 226 -7.96 -13.05 -16.78
N SER A 227 -8.99 -13.73 -16.28
CA SER A 227 -10.36 -13.21 -16.17
C SER A 227 -10.52 -12.07 -15.15
N LEU A 228 -9.56 -11.93 -14.23
CA LEU A 228 -9.54 -10.89 -13.20
C LEU A 228 -8.50 -9.81 -13.52
N SER A 229 -7.99 -9.76 -14.75
CA SER A 229 -7.11 -8.67 -15.18
C SER A 229 -7.80 -7.32 -14.92
N PRO A 230 -7.25 -6.46 -14.07
CA PRO A 230 -8.01 -5.31 -13.56
C PRO A 230 -8.22 -4.23 -14.61
N CYS A 231 -7.28 -4.06 -15.51
CA CYS A 231 -7.28 -2.93 -16.45
C CYS A 231 -6.42 -3.20 -17.68
N ASP A 232 -6.63 -2.38 -18.72
CA ASP A 232 -5.83 -2.39 -19.94
C ASP A 232 -4.68 -1.33 -19.86
N THR A 233 -4.75 -0.40 -18.91
CA THR A 233 -3.76 0.65 -18.67
C THR A 233 -3.86 1.10 -17.21
N GLY A 234 -3.28 0.33 -16.30
CA GLY A 234 -3.23 0.68 -14.87
C GLY A 234 -2.17 1.74 -14.58
N GLN A 235 -2.45 2.62 -13.63
CA GLN A 235 -1.50 3.67 -13.21
C GLN A 235 -1.34 3.78 -11.70
N GLY A 236 -1.79 2.80 -10.96
CA GLY A 236 -1.64 2.76 -9.52
C GLY A 236 -2.31 1.54 -8.95
N ALA A 237 -1.77 1.03 -7.89
CA ALA A 237 -2.27 -0.16 -7.23
C ALA A 237 -2.04 -0.06 -5.73
N ALA A 238 -2.85 -0.78 -4.96
CA ALA A 238 -2.72 -0.94 -3.52
C ALA A 238 -3.28 -2.28 -3.10
N CYS A 239 -2.87 -2.77 -1.94
CA CYS A 239 -3.45 -3.97 -1.34
C CYS A 239 -3.64 -3.79 0.17
N CYS A 240 -4.51 -4.59 0.75
CA CYS A 240 -4.60 -4.75 2.20
C CYS A 240 -4.97 -6.19 2.57
N LEU A 241 -4.70 -6.55 3.81
CA LEU A 241 -5.07 -7.80 4.43
C LEU A 241 -6.11 -7.55 5.53
N TYR A 242 -7.20 -8.29 5.51
CA TYR A 242 -8.25 -8.22 6.52
C TYR A 242 -9.09 -9.49 6.52
N ASP A 243 -9.58 -9.92 7.65
CA ASP A 243 -10.54 -11.02 7.78
C ASP A 243 -11.97 -10.47 7.57
N LEU A 244 -12.43 -10.47 6.32
CA LEU A 244 -13.69 -9.86 5.90
C LEU A 244 -14.93 -10.61 6.42
N ASP A 245 -14.82 -11.91 6.55
CA ASP A 245 -15.94 -12.79 6.97
C ASP A 245 -15.85 -13.25 8.44
N ASN A 246 -14.83 -12.78 9.18
CA ASN A 246 -14.54 -13.10 10.58
C ASN A 246 -14.38 -14.62 10.82
N ASN A 247 -13.76 -15.32 9.90
CA ASN A 247 -13.51 -16.77 10.01
C ASN A 247 -12.12 -17.12 10.56
N GLY A 248 -11.29 -16.13 10.84
CA GLY A 248 -9.95 -16.28 11.41
C GLY A 248 -8.84 -16.46 10.36
N PHE A 249 -9.16 -16.38 9.07
CA PHE A 249 -8.18 -16.35 7.98
C PHE A 249 -8.17 -14.97 7.32
N LEU A 250 -6.99 -14.50 6.96
CA LEU A 250 -6.90 -13.22 6.27
C LEU A 250 -7.36 -13.35 4.80
N ASP A 251 -8.09 -12.34 4.38
CA ASP A 251 -8.42 -12.08 2.98
C ASP A 251 -7.52 -10.99 2.44
N ALA A 252 -7.24 -11.01 1.13
CA ALA A 252 -6.51 -9.95 0.47
C ALA A 252 -7.43 -9.14 -0.43
N ILE A 253 -7.37 -7.82 -0.33
CA ILE A 253 -8.05 -6.90 -1.23
C ILE A 253 -6.99 -6.23 -2.09
N PHE A 254 -7.14 -6.32 -3.40
CA PHE A 254 -6.25 -5.68 -4.38
C PHE A 254 -7.03 -4.63 -5.15
N VAL A 255 -6.47 -3.46 -5.28
CA VAL A 255 -7.09 -2.30 -5.92
C VAL A 255 -6.20 -1.80 -7.05
N ALA A 256 -6.78 -1.44 -8.19
CA ALA A 256 -6.08 -0.74 -9.27
C ALA A 256 -6.88 0.46 -9.76
N ILE A 257 -6.15 1.43 -10.29
CA ILE A 257 -6.70 2.60 -10.98
C ILE A 257 -6.52 2.39 -12.48
N GLU A 258 -7.62 2.37 -13.22
CA GLU A 258 -7.60 2.30 -14.67
C GLU A 258 -7.64 3.71 -15.27
N ASN A 259 -6.64 4.05 -16.05
CA ASN A 259 -6.60 5.31 -16.79
C ASN A 259 -6.93 5.10 -18.26
N ILE A 260 -8.18 5.30 -18.62
CA ILE A 260 -8.61 5.22 -20.01
C ILE A 260 -8.51 6.60 -20.66
N LYS A 261 -7.65 6.74 -21.64
CA LYS A 261 -7.47 8.00 -22.39
C LYS A 261 -8.81 8.59 -22.86
N GLY A 262 -9.13 9.79 -22.35
CA GLY A 262 -10.36 10.52 -22.70
C GLY A 262 -11.60 10.11 -21.91
N LYS A 263 -11.47 9.31 -20.85
CA LYS A 263 -12.52 9.01 -19.87
C LYS A 263 -12.06 9.38 -18.47
N SER A 264 -12.98 9.47 -17.52
CA SER A 264 -12.64 9.53 -16.11
C SER A 264 -11.98 8.22 -15.67
N ASN A 265 -10.95 8.32 -14.83
CA ASN A 265 -10.35 7.13 -14.22
C ASN A 265 -11.39 6.34 -13.44
N SER A 266 -11.27 5.04 -13.49
CA SER A 266 -12.10 4.12 -12.71
C SER A 266 -11.25 3.32 -11.73
N TRP A 267 -11.88 2.95 -10.62
CA TRP A 267 -11.27 2.10 -9.61
C TRP A 267 -11.84 0.70 -9.77
N LYS A 268 -10.96 -0.27 -9.75
CA LYS A 268 -11.32 -1.69 -9.75
C LYS A 268 -10.66 -2.36 -8.56
N TYR A 269 -11.35 -3.29 -7.96
CA TYR A 269 -10.79 -4.11 -6.89
C TYR A 269 -11.24 -5.55 -7.05
N VAL A 270 -10.48 -6.43 -6.44
CA VAL A 270 -10.75 -7.85 -6.36
C VAL A 270 -10.39 -8.36 -4.98
N THR A 271 -11.17 -9.29 -4.46
CA THR A 271 -10.92 -9.91 -3.17
C THR A 271 -10.47 -11.35 -3.35
N GLY A 272 -9.39 -11.72 -2.70
CA GLY A 272 -8.91 -13.09 -2.57
C GLY A 272 -9.22 -13.60 -1.17
N HIS A 273 -10.16 -14.56 -1.05
CA HIS A 273 -10.65 -15.02 0.23
C HIS A 273 -9.82 -16.17 0.80
N ASN A 274 -9.63 -16.12 2.12
CA ASN A 274 -9.00 -17.17 2.90
C ASN A 274 -7.61 -17.55 2.35
N LEU A 275 -6.66 -16.65 2.53
CA LEU A 275 -5.27 -16.94 2.14
C LEU A 275 -4.79 -18.17 2.90
N ASN A 276 -4.32 -19.16 2.16
CA ASN A 276 -3.65 -20.30 2.77
C ASN A 276 -2.20 -19.91 3.14
N LYS A 277 -1.50 -20.78 3.84
CA LYS A 277 -0.12 -20.55 4.26
C LYS A 277 0.90 -20.35 3.11
N GLN A 278 0.52 -20.55 1.87
CA GLN A 278 1.29 -20.16 0.70
C GLN A 278 0.79 -18.82 0.13
N GLY A 279 -0.15 -18.15 0.80
CA GLY A 279 -0.74 -16.89 0.36
C GLY A 279 -1.66 -17.01 -0.85
N VAL A 280 -2.10 -18.22 -1.18
CA VAL A 280 -3.02 -18.44 -2.29
C VAL A 280 -4.44 -18.39 -1.77
N PRO A 281 -5.32 -17.52 -2.31
CA PRO A 281 -6.72 -17.49 -1.94
C PRO A 281 -7.44 -18.79 -2.30
N MET A 282 -8.36 -19.19 -1.47
CA MET A 282 -9.25 -20.32 -1.76
C MET A 282 -10.25 -19.99 -2.86
N CYS A 283 -10.66 -18.73 -2.95
CA CYS A 283 -11.48 -18.22 -4.06
C CYS A 283 -11.20 -16.74 -4.32
N TRP A 284 -11.58 -16.28 -5.51
CA TRP A 284 -11.51 -14.90 -5.95
C TRP A 284 -12.92 -14.36 -6.20
N ARG A 285 -13.16 -13.09 -5.85
CA ARG A 285 -14.42 -12.40 -6.11
C ARG A 285 -14.19 -10.97 -6.60
#